data_810643e6c2b9a1ac2d1d363eeaeeb793
#
_entry.id   810643e6c2b9a1ac2d1d363eeaeeb793
#
_cell.length_a   1.000
_cell.length_b   1.000
_cell.length_c   1.000
_cell.angle_alpha   90.00
_cell.angle_beta   90.00
_cell.angle_gamma   90.00
#
_symmetry.space_group_name_H-M   'P 1'
#
loop_
_entity.id
_entity.type
_entity.pdbx_description
1 polymer ?
#
loop_
_entity_poly.entity_id
_entity_poly.type
_entity_poly.pdbx_seq_one_letter_code
_entity_poly.pdbx_strand_id
1 'polypeptide(L)'
;TRKECPLDIMGYDIDKKTIGLARENAVQAKLGNTIHFQQQPLSSLSSRKMYGKIICNPPYGERLSDKKEVEKLYKEMGKVFGKLDSWSHYILTSHSDFEKLFGKKASKKRKLYNGNIKVDYYQYYGPRPKHTHKFFHEELTKSR
;
A
#
# COMPACT_ATOMS: atom_id res chain seq x y z
N THR A 1 3.38 20.70 23.53
CA THR A 1 4.28 20.19 22.52
C THR A 1 3.82 18.81 22.08
N ARG A 2 3.48 18.67 20.82
CA ARG A 2 3.18 17.35 20.25
C ARG A 2 4.43 16.48 20.36
N LYS A 3 4.33 15.38 21.06
CA LYS A 3 5.36 14.34 20.96
C LYS A 3 5.49 13.96 19.50
N GLU A 4 6.68 14.09 18.95
CA GLU A 4 6.93 13.63 17.59
C GLU A 4 6.60 12.15 17.52
N CYS A 5 5.60 11.83 16.70
CA CYS A 5 5.27 10.45 16.42
C CYS A 5 6.32 9.93 15.44
N PRO A 6 7.07 8.87 15.79
CA PRO A 6 8.03 8.33 14.84
C PRO A 6 7.29 7.82 13.60
N LEU A 7 7.68 8.35 12.45
CA LEU A 7 7.11 7.95 11.18
C LEU A 7 7.88 6.75 10.64
N ASP A 8 7.15 5.77 10.19
CA ASP A 8 7.69 4.57 9.56
C ASP A 8 7.01 4.43 8.20
N ILE A 9 7.56 5.15 7.24
CA ILE A 9 7.02 5.21 5.89
C ILE A 9 7.99 4.51 4.94
N MET A 10 7.48 3.52 4.21
CA MET A 10 8.26 2.73 3.26
C MET A 10 7.66 2.90 1.87
N GLY A 11 8.50 3.15 0.89
CA GLY A 11 8.12 3.21 -0.52
C GLY A 11 8.79 2.10 -1.31
N TYR A 12 8.02 1.37 -2.12
CA TYR A 12 8.52 0.25 -2.90
C TYR A 12 8.12 0.38 -4.36
N ASP A 13 9.01 0.00 -5.24
CA ASP A 13 8.76 -0.13 -6.66
C ASP A 13 9.72 -1.17 -7.23
N ILE A 14 9.30 -1.84 -8.29
CA ILE A 14 10.17 -2.81 -8.98
C ILE A 14 11.20 -2.11 -9.86
N ASP A 15 10.91 -0.89 -10.29
CA ASP A 15 11.79 -0.13 -11.18
C ASP A 15 12.81 0.70 -10.39
N LYS A 16 14.08 0.38 -10.60
CA LYS A 16 15.20 1.08 -9.97
C LYS A 16 15.22 2.57 -10.28
N LYS A 17 14.88 2.96 -11.50
CA LYS A 17 14.85 4.37 -11.90
C LYS A 17 13.77 5.15 -11.16
N THR A 18 12.60 4.56 -11.03
CA THR A 18 11.48 5.15 -10.27
C THR A 18 11.87 5.35 -8.81
N ILE A 19 12.54 4.39 -8.21
CA ILE A 19 13.03 4.51 -6.82
C ILE A 19 14.07 5.63 -6.70
N GLY A 20 14.96 5.76 -7.67
CA GLY A 20 15.94 6.84 -7.68
C GLY A 20 15.28 8.23 -7.74
N LEU A 21 14.29 8.38 -8.60
CA LEU A 21 13.53 9.63 -8.72
C LEU A 21 12.76 9.93 -7.43
N ALA A 22 12.15 8.91 -6.83
CA ALA A 22 11.43 9.07 -5.57
C ALA A 22 12.36 9.54 -4.44
N ARG A 23 13.57 9.00 -4.35
CA ARG A 23 14.58 9.45 -3.40
C ARG A 23 14.98 10.91 -3.60
N GLU A 24 15.22 11.29 -4.85
CA GLU A 24 15.56 12.67 -5.18
C GLU A 24 14.44 13.63 -4.81
N ASN A 25 13.22 13.28 -5.13
CA ASN A 25 12.04 14.09 -4.80
C ASN A 25 11.86 14.22 -3.27
N ALA A 26 12.09 13.15 -2.53
CA ALA A 26 12.01 13.18 -1.07
C ALA A 26 13.08 14.10 -0.47
N VAL A 27 14.31 14.06 -0.99
CA VAL A 27 15.39 14.95 -0.56
C VAL A 27 15.02 16.41 -0.83
N GLN A 28 14.49 16.72 -2.01
CA GLN A 28 14.04 18.07 -2.33
C GLN A 28 12.93 18.57 -1.43
N ALA A 29 12.05 17.66 -1.01
CA ALA A 29 10.96 17.96 -0.08
C ALA A 29 11.41 17.95 1.39
N LYS A 30 12.69 17.75 1.66
CA LYS A 30 13.28 17.61 3.02
C LYS A 30 12.74 16.41 3.79
N LEU A 31 12.38 15.35 3.08
CA LEU A 31 11.86 14.10 3.63
C LEU A 31 12.80 12.91 3.41
N GLY A 32 14.02 13.15 2.99
CA GLY A 32 14.98 12.09 2.65
C GLY A 32 15.27 11.10 3.78
N ASN A 33 15.21 11.56 5.03
CA ASN A 33 15.42 10.72 6.21
C ASN A 33 14.11 10.21 6.81
N THR A 34 12.96 10.63 6.29
CA THR A 34 11.64 10.27 6.80
C THR A 34 11.07 9.05 6.10
N ILE A 35 11.33 8.93 4.79
CA ILE A 35 10.79 7.86 3.95
C ILE A 35 11.93 6.96 3.50
N HIS A 36 11.78 5.67 3.73
CA HIS A 36 12.72 4.67 3.23
C HIS A 36 12.20 4.11 1.90
N PHE A 37 13.01 4.21 0.85
CA PHE A 37 12.66 3.66 -0.46
C PHE A 37 13.51 2.44 -0.77
N GLN A 38 12.89 1.41 -1.34
CA GLN A 38 13.59 0.20 -1.70
C GLN A 38 13.04 -0.37 -3.01
N GLN A 39 13.93 -0.74 -3.91
CA GLN A 39 13.56 -1.50 -5.09
C GLN A 39 13.28 -2.94 -4.67
N GLN A 40 12.05 -3.39 -4.86
CA GLN A 40 11.71 -4.79 -4.64
C GLN A 40 10.40 -5.15 -5.36
N PRO A 41 10.23 -6.41 -5.74
CA PRO A 41 8.97 -6.88 -6.30
C PRO A 41 7.91 -7.00 -5.20
N LEU A 42 6.65 -6.98 -5.62
CA LEU A 42 5.52 -7.13 -4.71
C LEU A 42 5.59 -8.42 -3.89
N SER A 43 6.06 -9.50 -4.49
CA SER A 43 6.20 -10.80 -3.84
C SER A 43 7.09 -10.79 -2.59
N SER A 44 7.99 -9.82 -2.50
CA SER A 44 8.89 -9.67 -1.35
C SER A 44 8.30 -8.84 -0.21
N LEU A 45 7.09 -8.30 -0.39
CA LEU A 45 6.47 -7.48 0.64
C LEU A 45 6.09 -8.33 1.85
N SER A 46 6.63 -8.00 3.00
CA SER A 46 6.29 -8.64 4.28
C SER A 46 6.57 -7.67 5.41
N SER A 47 5.90 -7.87 6.53
CA SER A 47 6.15 -7.07 7.72
C SER A 47 5.71 -7.83 8.96
N ARG A 48 6.45 -7.65 10.05
CA ARG A 48 6.06 -8.12 11.38
C ARG A 48 5.25 -7.09 12.14
N LYS A 49 5.18 -5.87 11.62
CA LYS A 49 4.42 -4.78 12.24
C LYS A 49 2.93 -5.03 12.06
N MET A 50 2.14 -4.54 13.00
CA MET A 50 0.69 -4.69 12.98
C MET A 50 0.01 -3.35 12.72
N TYR A 51 -1.19 -3.43 12.18
CA TYR A 51 -2.06 -2.26 11.95
C TYR A 51 -1.48 -1.21 11.01
N GLY A 52 -0.64 -1.64 10.07
CA GLY A 52 -0.12 -0.77 9.04
C GLY A 52 -1.13 -0.46 7.96
N LYS A 53 -0.73 0.39 7.03
CA LYS A 53 -1.55 0.79 5.88
C LYS A 53 -0.74 0.65 4.60
N ILE A 54 -1.36 0.08 3.58
CA ILE A 54 -0.79 0.01 2.25
C ILE A 54 -1.60 0.90 1.32
N ILE A 55 -0.92 1.77 0.59
CA ILE A 55 -1.53 2.61 -0.43
C ILE A 55 -0.86 2.24 -1.75
N CYS A 56 -1.65 1.86 -2.75
CA CYS A 56 -1.13 1.33 -3.99
C CYS A 56 -1.92 1.85 -5.20
N ASN A 57 -1.20 2.25 -6.23
CA ASN A 57 -1.76 2.61 -7.52
C ASN A 57 -1.11 1.73 -8.59
N PRO A 58 -1.55 0.46 -8.72
CA PRO A 58 -0.94 -0.48 -9.65
C PRO A 58 -1.32 -0.18 -11.10
N PRO A 59 -0.65 -0.80 -12.07
CA PRO A 59 -1.08 -0.70 -13.47
C PRO A 59 -2.52 -1.14 -13.65
N TYR A 60 -3.23 -0.52 -14.60
CA TYR A 60 -4.66 -0.79 -14.80
C TYR A 60 -4.93 -1.84 -15.88
N GLY A 61 -3.93 -2.17 -16.71
CA GLY A 61 -4.09 -3.11 -17.80
C GLY A 61 -4.89 -2.55 -18.97
N GLU A 62 -4.71 -1.29 -19.28
CA GLU A 62 -5.40 -0.61 -20.39
C GLU A 62 -5.01 -1.16 -21.75
N ARG A 63 -3.76 -1.65 -21.89
CA ARG A 63 -3.31 -2.30 -23.10
C ARG A 63 -3.67 -3.78 -23.08
N LEU A 64 -4.13 -4.29 -24.21
CA LEU A 64 -4.48 -5.70 -24.34
C LEU A 64 -3.29 -6.63 -24.03
N SER A 65 -2.08 -6.20 -24.39
CA SER A 65 -0.85 -6.95 -24.13
C SER A 65 -0.53 -7.07 -22.64
N ASP A 66 -0.97 -6.12 -21.82
CA ASP A 66 -0.67 -6.07 -20.39
C ASP A 66 -1.74 -6.76 -19.54
N LYS A 67 -2.88 -7.13 -20.13
CA LYS A 67 -4.04 -7.62 -19.41
C LYS A 67 -3.76 -8.85 -18.56
N LYS A 68 -3.07 -9.85 -19.13
CA LYS A 68 -2.74 -11.07 -18.40
C LYS A 68 -1.77 -10.83 -17.25
N GLU A 69 -0.80 -9.97 -17.46
CA GLU A 69 0.18 -9.61 -16.44
C GLU A 69 -0.46 -8.87 -15.28
N VAL A 70 -1.38 -7.96 -15.58
CA VAL A 70 -2.12 -7.20 -14.56
C VAL A 70 -3.04 -8.13 -13.77
N GLU A 71 -3.74 -9.05 -14.42
CA GLU A 71 -4.56 -10.05 -13.73
C GLU A 71 -3.74 -10.89 -12.77
N LYS A 72 -2.57 -11.33 -13.21
CA LYS A 72 -1.63 -12.09 -12.38
C LYS A 72 -1.14 -11.25 -11.20
N LEU A 73 -0.81 -9.98 -11.45
CA LEU A 73 -0.38 -9.05 -10.42
C LEU A 73 -1.45 -8.87 -9.34
N TYR A 74 -2.70 -8.68 -9.73
CA TYR A 74 -3.81 -8.47 -8.79
C TYR A 74 -4.08 -9.72 -7.94
N LYS A 75 -3.95 -10.90 -8.51
CA LYS A 75 -4.03 -12.16 -7.75
C LYS A 75 -2.88 -12.27 -6.74
N GLU A 76 -1.69 -11.89 -7.14
CA GLU A 76 -0.52 -11.87 -6.26
C GLU A 76 -0.69 -10.84 -5.13
N MET A 77 -1.21 -9.67 -5.45
CA MET A 77 -1.54 -8.65 -4.44
C MET A 77 -2.47 -9.22 -3.37
N GLY A 78 -3.50 -9.94 -3.79
CA GLY A 78 -4.43 -10.57 -2.86
C GLY A 78 -3.76 -11.54 -1.90
N LYS A 79 -2.81 -12.33 -2.39
CA LYS A 79 -2.05 -13.28 -1.58
C LYS A 79 -1.10 -12.58 -0.61
N VAL A 80 -0.34 -11.61 -1.12
CA VAL A 80 0.66 -10.88 -0.34
C VAL A 80 0.01 -10.03 0.73
N PHE A 81 -1.02 -9.25 0.36
CA PHE A 81 -1.72 -8.38 1.30
C PHE A 81 -2.54 -9.20 2.31
N GLY A 82 -3.03 -10.37 1.91
CA GLY A 82 -3.76 -11.26 2.81
C GLY A 82 -2.93 -11.78 3.98
N LYS A 83 -1.60 -11.84 3.83
CA LYS A 83 -0.69 -12.21 4.93
C LYS A 83 -0.54 -11.08 5.96
N LEU A 84 -0.86 -9.85 5.58
CA LEU A 84 -0.85 -8.69 6.46
C LEU A 84 -2.29 -8.43 6.96
N ASP A 85 -2.82 -9.39 7.69
CA ASP A 85 -4.23 -9.45 8.06
C ASP A 85 -4.69 -8.35 9.00
N SER A 86 -3.80 -7.76 9.77
CA SER A 86 -4.11 -6.60 10.63
C SER A 86 -4.01 -5.27 9.92
N TRP A 87 -3.58 -5.26 8.66
CA TRP A 87 -3.35 -4.04 7.88
C TRP A 87 -4.60 -3.62 7.13
N SER A 88 -4.67 -2.32 6.82
CA SER A 88 -5.67 -1.77 5.90
C SER A 88 -5.03 -1.55 4.54
N HIS A 89 -5.80 -1.77 3.48
CA HIS A 89 -5.29 -1.66 2.12
C HIS A 89 -6.13 -0.67 1.32
N TYR A 90 -5.47 0.18 0.55
CA TYR A 90 -6.11 1.21 -0.25
C TYR A 90 -5.55 1.13 -1.67
N ILE A 91 -6.39 0.76 -2.62
CA ILE A 91 -5.96 0.47 -3.98
C ILE A 91 -6.78 1.25 -4.98
N LEU A 92 -6.10 1.93 -5.90
CA LEU A 92 -6.69 2.73 -6.95
C LEU A 92 -6.50 2.02 -8.29
N THR A 93 -7.58 1.66 -8.97
CA THR A 93 -7.50 1.04 -10.29
C THR A 93 -8.78 1.25 -11.10
N SER A 94 -8.65 1.30 -12.42
CA SER A 94 -9.79 1.33 -13.33
C SER A 94 -10.30 -0.07 -13.73
N HIS A 95 -9.61 -1.12 -13.31
CA HIS A 95 -9.94 -2.49 -13.70
C HIS A 95 -11.24 -2.96 -13.03
N SER A 96 -12.23 -3.32 -13.84
CA SER A 96 -13.56 -3.69 -13.33
C SER A 96 -13.59 -4.99 -12.52
N ASP A 97 -12.66 -5.91 -12.77
CA ASP A 97 -12.58 -7.20 -12.10
C ASP A 97 -11.59 -7.22 -10.93
N PHE A 98 -11.19 -6.06 -10.44
CA PHE A 98 -10.17 -5.99 -9.38
C PHE A 98 -10.55 -6.83 -8.16
N GLU A 99 -11.75 -6.69 -7.63
CA GLU A 99 -12.17 -7.41 -6.42
C GLU A 99 -12.15 -8.93 -6.63
N LYS A 100 -12.56 -9.38 -7.81
CA LYS A 100 -12.55 -10.79 -8.17
C LYS A 100 -11.13 -11.35 -8.23
N LEU A 101 -10.22 -10.62 -8.86
CA LEU A 101 -8.83 -11.02 -9.01
C LEU A 101 -8.07 -10.96 -7.68
N PHE A 102 -8.31 -9.91 -6.92
CA PHE A 102 -7.74 -9.73 -5.58
C PHE A 102 -8.25 -10.79 -4.60
N GLY A 103 -9.45 -11.31 -4.84
CA GLY A 103 -10.03 -12.38 -4.05
C GLY A 103 -10.80 -11.92 -2.82
N LYS A 104 -11.05 -10.64 -2.69
CA LYS A 104 -11.79 -10.08 -1.55
C LYS A 104 -12.59 -8.86 -1.99
N LYS A 105 -13.82 -8.77 -1.50
CA LYS A 105 -14.67 -7.61 -1.73
C LYS A 105 -14.24 -6.45 -0.82
N ALA A 106 -14.15 -5.25 -1.38
CA ALA A 106 -13.75 -4.06 -0.63
C ALA A 106 -14.77 -3.70 0.46
N SER A 107 -14.27 -3.18 1.56
CA SER A 107 -15.11 -2.62 2.63
C SER A 107 -15.87 -1.38 2.14
N LYS A 108 -15.20 -0.57 1.32
CA LYS A 108 -15.77 0.62 0.71
C LYS A 108 -15.14 0.85 -0.65
N LYS A 109 -15.94 1.38 -1.58
CA LYS A 109 -15.51 1.67 -2.94
C LYS A 109 -15.98 3.08 -3.31
N ARG A 110 -15.09 3.89 -3.85
CA ARG A 110 -15.41 5.24 -4.34
C ARG A 110 -14.98 5.41 -5.78
N LYS A 111 -15.80 6.12 -6.55
CA LYS A 111 -15.45 6.51 -7.91
C LYS A 111 -14.65 7.79 -7.88
N LEU A 112 -13.49 7.78 -8.51
CA LEU A 112 -12.61 8.93 -8.64
C LEU A 112 -12.19 9.07 -10.11
N TYR A 113 -11.49 10.14 -10.41
CA TYR A 113 -10.92 10.36 -11.74
C TYR A 113 -9.43 10.61 -11.62
N ASN A 114 -8.65 9.89 -12.42
CA ASN A 114 -7.23 10.12 -12.60
C ASN A 114 -7.05 10.70 -14.00
N GLY A 115 -7.02 12.04 -14.07
CA GLY A 115 -7.17 12.73 -15.35
C GLY A 115 -8.55 12.50 -15.94
N ASN A 116 -8.61 11.95 -17.16
CA ASN A 116 -9.86 11.59 -17.85
C ASN A 116 -10.31 10.15 -17.58
N ILE A 117 -9.50 9.39 -16.84
CA ILE A 117 -9.78 7.98 -16.56
C ILE A 117 -10.58 7.86 -15.29
N LYS A 118 -11.74 7.20 -15.39
CA LYS A 118 -12.53 6.85 -14.23
C LYS A 118 -11.87 5.67 -13.52
N VAL A 119 -11.62 5.83 -12.23
CA VAL A 119 -10.99 4.80 -11.40
C VAL A 119 -11.86 4.54 -10.18
N ASP A 120 -11.74 3.34 -9.64
CA ASP A 120 -12.35 2.98 -8.37
C ASP A 120 -11.28 2.96 -7.29
N TYR A 121 -11.61 3.57 -6.16
CA TYR A 121 -10.78 3.57 -4.97
C TYR A 121 -11.32 2.52 -4.01
N TYR A 122 -10.63 1.40 -3.95
CA TYR A 122 -11.00 0.25 -3.12
C TYR A 122 -10.36 0.38 -1.74
N GLN A 123 -11.17 0.33 -0.70
CA GLN A 123 -10.72 0.45 0.68
C GLN A 123 -11.01 -0.85 1.41
N TYR A 124 -9.97 -1.47 1.94
CA TYR A 124 -10.04 -2.69 2.74
C TYR A 124 -9.62 -2.34 4.16
N TYR A 125 -10.58 -2.30 5.07
CA TYR A 125 -10.31 -1.95 6.44
C TYR A 125 -9.84 -3.16 7.23
N GLY A 126 -8.67 -3.04 7.84
CA GLY A 126 -8.19 -4.02 8.81
C GLY A 126 -8.91 -3.87 10.14
N PRO A 127 -8.70 -4.82 11.06
CA PRO A 127 -9.27 -4.74 12.38
C PRO A 127 -8.71 -3.56 13.16
N ARG A 128 -9.50 -3.05 14.09
CA ARG A 128 -9.02 -2.04 15.03
C ARG A 128 -8.18 -2.71 16.11
N PRO A 129 -7.12 -2.05 16.62
CA PRO A 129 -6.43 -2.55 17.80
C PRO A 129 -7.41 -2.78 18.93
N LYS A 130 -7.40 -3.98 19.52
CA LYS A 130 -8.37 -4.38 20.55
C LYS A 130 -8.12 -3.73 21.92
N HIS A 131 -6.96 -3.17 22.11
CA HIS A 131 -6.55 -2.63 23.38
C HIS A 131 -6.67 -1.11 23.41
N THR A 132 -6.80 -0.58 24.61
CA THR A 132 -6.74 0.86 24.82
C THR A 132 -5.44 1.40 24.23
N HIS A 133 -5.46 2.62 23.77
CA HIS A 133 -4.29 3.29 23.21
C HIS A 133 -3.05 3.17 24.12
N LYS A 134 -3.26 3.19 25.42
CA LYS A 134 -2.18 3.08 26.40
C LYS A 134 -1.40 1.77 26.26
N PHE A 135 -2.10 0.64 26.16
CA PHE A 135 -1.46 -0.67 26.01
C PHE A 135 -0.72 -0.79 24.69
N PHE A 136 -1.32 -0.32 23.63
CA PHE A 136 -0.73 -0.32 22.28
C PHE A 136 0.56 0.50 22.24
N HIS A 137 0.58 1.66 22.87
CA HIS A 137 1.76 2.50 22.96
C HIS A 137 2.89 1.85 23.76
N GLU A 138 2.55 1.16 24.86
CA GLU A 138 3.53 0.43 25.66
C GLU A 138 4.21 -0.66 24.85
N GLU A 139 3.47 -1.43 24.07
CA GLU A 139 4.03 -2.47 23.23
C GLU A 139 4.95 -1.89 22.14
N LEU A 140 4.55 -0.83 21.48
CA LEU A 140 5.38 -0.15 20.50
C LEU A 140 6.67 0.38 21.11
N THR A 141 6.62 0.88 22.32
CA THR A 141 7.78 1.39 23.01
C THR A 141 8.74 0.26 23.41
N LYS A 142 8.21 -0.89 23.81
CA LYS A 142 9.02 -2.06 24.20
C LYS A 142 9.68 -2.75 23.00
N SER A 143 9.09 -2.71 21.84
CA SER A 143 9.60 -3.36 20.64
C SER A 143 10.73 -2.57 19.95
N ARG A 144 11.10 -1.46 20.50
CA ARG A 144 12.20 -0.60 20.08
C ARG A 144 13.32 -0.68 21.10
#